data_745add545be1bc9a83ee4d4fd9e450a3
#
_entry.id   745add545be1bc9a83ee4d4fd9e450a3
#
_cell.length_a   1.000
_cell.length_b   1.000
_cell.length_c   1.000
_cell.angle_alpha   90.00
_cell.angle_beta   90.00
_cell.angle_gamma   90.00
#
_symmetry.space_group_name_H-M   'P 1'
#
loop_
_entity.id
_entity.type
_entity.pdbx_description
1 polymer ?
#
loop_
_entity_poly.entity_id
_entity_poly.type
_entity_poly.pdbx_seq_one_letter_code
_entity_poly.pdbx_strand_id
1 'polypeptide(L)'
;MNLIIVIGVVGLAALLVGGIYNQLVRRRNEVDNAWSQIDVQLKRRLDLIPNLVETVKGYAAHEKTALEAVVSARNSAMSSGSSPHEQAAADNAVSSALRQLFALSEAYPDLKANQGFVSLQEELSNTESRIAYARQFYGDAVETYNTAIQKFPAVFVASIFKFTEREFFTAEEAARSVPEVKF
;
A
#
# COMPACT_ATOMS: atom_id res chain seq x y z
N MET A 1 -31.35 5.95 47.67
CA MET A 1 -31.62 5.03 46.52
C MET A 1 -31.25 5.65 45.19
N ASN A 2 -31.66 6.89 44.91
CA ASN A 2 -31.37 7.54 43.59
C ASN A 2 -29.87 7.79 43.32
N LEU A 3 -29.07 8.16 44.34
CA LEU A 3 -27.64 8.42 44.17
C LEU A 3 -26.85 7.15 43.79
N ILE A 4 -27.17 6.00 44.37
CA ILE A 4 -26.51 4.71 44.03
C ILE A 4 -26.83 4.28 42.60
N ILE A 5 -28.06 4.49 42.15
CA ILE A 5 -28.49 4.20 40.79
C ILE A 5 -27.76 5.11 39.81
N VAL A 6 -27.62 6.38 40.08
CA VAL A 6 -26.88 7.33 39.22
C VAL A 6 -25.41 6.96 39.15
N ILE A 7 -24.75 6.63 40.26
CA ILE A 7 -23.36 6.17 40.27
C ILE A 7 -23.20 4.87 39.44
N GLY A 8 -24.13 3.94 39.58
CA GLY A 8 -24.11 2.69 38.79
C GLY A 8 -24.24 2.93 37.28
N VAL A 9 -25.16 3.81 36.87
CA VAL A 9 -25.36 4.17 35.45
C VAL A 9 -24.12 4.87 34.88
N VAL A 10 -23.56 5.84 35.63
CA VAL A 10 -22.31 6.53 35.18
C VAL A 10 -21.14 5.56 35.10
N GLY A 11 -20.99 4.64 36.04
CA GLY A 11 -19.97 3.62 36.03
C GLY A 11 -20.10 2.68 34.81
N LEU A 12 -21.32 2.24 34.51
CA LEU A 12 -21.59 1.40 33.32
C LEU A 12 -21.30 2.15 32.00
N ALA A 13 -21.70 3.41 31.90
CA ALA A 13 -21.42 4.26 30.76
C ALA A 13 -19.90 4.43 30.54
N ALA A 14 -19.15 4.67 31.63
CA ALA A 14 -17.69 4.80 31.56
C ALA A 14 -17.02 3.51 31.07
N LEU A 15 -17.47 2.34 31.52
CA LEU A 15 -16.97 1.04 31.06
C LEU A 15 -17.27 0.82 29.58
N LEU A 16 -18.46 1.17 29.11
CA LEU A 16 -18.84 1.07 27.71
C LEU A 16 -17.98 1.97 26.83
N VAL A 17 -17.80 3.24 27.23
CA VAL A 17 -16.92 4.20 26.50
C VAL A 17 -15.49 3.69 26.46
N GLY A 18 -14.93 3.16 27.56
CA GLY A 18 -13.60 2.60 27.62
C GLY A 18 -13.45 1.37 26.71
N GLY A 19 -14.45 0.49 26.67
CA GLY A 19 -14.45 -0.67 25.78
C GLY A 19 -14.45 -0.29 24.28
N ILE A 20 -15.30 0.68 23.91
CA ILE A 20 -15.37 1.21 22.55
C ILE A 20 -14.05 1.88 22.17
N TYR A 21 -13.51 2.73 23.03
CA TYR A 21 -12.22 3.40 22.81
C TYR A 21 -11.10 2.39 22.55
N ASN A 22 -10.96 1.38 23.38
CA ASN A 22 -9.95 0.34 23.22
C ASN A 22 -10.12 -0.44 21.91
N GLN A 23 -11.35 -0.69 21.49
CA GLN A 23 -11.66 -1.33 20.21
C GLN A 23 -11.23 -0.45 19.04
N LEU A 24 -11.51 0.85 19.07
CA LEU A 24 -11.11 1.80 18.02
C LEU A 24 -9.58 1.92 17.93
N VAL A 25 -8.89 1.99 19.08
CA VAL A 25 -7.42 1.99 19.12
C VAL A 25 -6.85 0.74 18.50
N ARG A 26 -7.41 -0.44 18.82
CA ARG A 26 -6.97 -1.71 18.22
C ARG A 26 -7.09 -1.69 16.69
N ARG A 27 -8.26 -1.28 16.17
CA ARG A 27 -8.48 -1.21 14.72
C ARG A 27 -7.56 -0.20 14.04
N ARG A 28 -7.29 0.94 14.68
CA ARG A 28 -6.31 1.91 14.17
C ARG A 28 -4.92 1.30 14.06
N ASN A 29 -4.50 0.56 15.09
CA ASN A 29 -3.20 -0.12 15.09
C ASN A 29 -3.14 -1.24 14.04
N GLU A 30 -4.25 -1.92 13.74
CA GLU A 30 -4.35 -2.89 12.64
C GLU A 30 -4.09 -2.23 11.29
N VAL A 31 -4.64 -1.04 11.04
CA VAL A 31 -4.36 -0.24 9.84
C VAL A 31 -2.87 0.14 9.77
N ASP A 32 -2.29 0.65 10.86
CA ASP A 32 -0.88 1.06 10.91
C ASP A 32 0.07 -0.15 10.68
N ASN A 33 -0.28 -1.33 11.21
CA ASN A 33 0.47 -2.57 10.98
C ASN A 33 0.36 -3.04 9.52
N ALA A 34 -0.85 -2.97 8.95
CA ALA A 34 -1.07 -3.33 7.54
C ALA A 34 -0.30 -2.40 6.61
N TRP A 35 -0.25 -1.11 6.92
CA TRP A 35 0.55 -0.12 6.19
C TRP A 35 2.04 -0.47 6.22
N SER A 36 2.57 -0.80 7.40
CA SER A 36 3.97 -1.20 7.55
C SER A 36 4.33 -2.42 6.70
N GLN A 37 3.40 -3.35 6.48
CA GLN A 37 3.63 -4.50 5.60
C GLN A 37 3.78 -4.08 4.13
N ILE A 38 2.98 -3.12 3.66
CA ILE A 38 3.12 -2.54 2.32
C ILE A 38 4.51 -1.89 2.19
N ASP A 39 4.86 -1.01 3.12
CA ASP A 39 6.12 -0.26 3.09
C ASP A 39 7.36 -1.18 3.00
N VAL A 40 7.37 -2.27 3.78
CA VAL A 40 8.45 -3.28 3.72
C VAL A 40 8.57 -3.90 2.33
N GLN A 41 7.46 -4.23 1.66
CA GLN A 41 7.50 -4.84 0.33
C GLN A 41 7.87 -3.83 -0.75
N LEU A 42 7.37 -2.59 -0.66
CA LEU A 42 7.76 -1.51 -1.56
C LEU A 42 9.27 -1.25 -1.48
N LYS A 43 9.81 -1.14 -0.28
CA LYS A 43 11.25 -0.95 -0.06
C LYS A 43 12.05 -2.11 -0.63
N ARG A 44 11.66 -3.36 -0.36
CA ARG A 44 12.32 -4.55 -0.94
C ARG A 44 12.37 -4.49 -2.47
N ARG A 45 11.27 -4.07 -3.09
CA ARG A 45 11.20 -3.89 -4.55
C ARG A 45 12.21 -2.85 -5.05
N LEU A 46 12.28 -1.69 -4.39
CA LEU A 46 13.21 -0.62 -4.75
C LEU A 46 14.68 -1.02 -4.55
N ASP A 47 14.96 -1.88 -3.57
CA ASP A 47 16.31 -2.38 -3.27
C ASP A 47 16.80 -3.41 -4.32
N LEU A 48 15.90 -4.10 -5.03
CA LEU A 48 16.25 -5.03 -6.12
C LEU A 48 16.60 -4.32 -7.44
N ILE A 49 16.09 -3.11 -7.67
CA ILE A 49 16.24 -2.38 -8.93
C ILE A 49 17.70 -2.09 -9.30
N PRO A 50 18.61 -1.66 -8.42
CA PRO A 50 20.00 -1.42 -8.79
C PRO A 50 20.69 -2.65 -9.38
N ASN A 51 20.49 -3.82 -8.79
CA ASN A 51 21.06 -5.07 -9.26
C ASN A 51 20.49 -5.46 -10.64
N LEU A 52 19.18 -5.23 -10.84
CA LEU A 52 18.55 -5.46 -12.15
C LEU A 52 19.15 -4.54 -13.22
N VAL A 53 19.28 -3.24 -12.93
CA VAL A 53 19.87 -2.25 -13.85
C VAL A 53 21.31 -2.62 -14.22
N GLU A 54 22.14 -3.00 -13.24
CA GLU A 54 23.52 -3.43 -13.52
C GLU A 54 23.57 -4.70 -14.36
N THR A 55 22.71 -5.67 -14.10
CA THR A 55 22.62 -6.90 -14.91
C THR A 55 22.22 -6.58 -16.34
N VAL A 56 21.19 -5.75 -16.55
CA VAL A 56 20.72 -5.39 -17.89
C VAL A 56 21.74 -4.56 -18.66
N LYS A 57 22.47 -3.65 -18.01
CA LYS A 57 23.54 -2.85 -18.63
C LYS A 57 24.64 -3.74 -19.27
N GLY A 58 24.93 -4.88 -18.69
CA GLY A 58 25.93 -5.81 -19.21
C GLY A 58 25.58 -6.38 -20.58
N TYR A 59 24.29 -6.42 -20.96
CA TYR A 59 23.78 -7.04 -22.19
C TYR A 59 23.08 -6.04 -23.13
N ALA A 60 22.47 -5.00 -22.60
CA ALA A 60 21.65 -4.04 -23.33
C ALA A 60 22.03 -2.59 -23.00
N ALA A 61 23.34 -2.27 -23.02
CA ALA A 61 23.87 -0.93 -22.68
C ALA A 61 23.34 0.20 -23.58
N HIS A 62 22.84 -0.12 -24.78
CA HIS A 62 22.30 0.86 -25.73
C HIS A 62 20.87 1.29 -25.38
N GLU A 63 20.17 0.55 -24.52
CA GLU A 63 18.79 0.80 -24.12
C GLU A 63 18.70 1.83 -22.97
N LYS A 64 19.36 2.96 -23.17
CA LYS A 64 19.48 4.02 -22.14
C LYS A 64 18.13 4.49 -21.64
N THR A 65 17.15 4.68 -22.53
CA THR A 65 15.83 5.22 -22.19
C THR A 65 15.08 4.30 -21.21
N ALA A 66 15.09 2.98 -21.42
CA ALA A 66 14.43 2.03 -20.53
C ALA A 66 15.13 1.95 -19.16
N LEU A 67 16.46 1.95 -19.15
CA LEU A 67 17.26 1.94 -17.92
C LEU A 67 17.05 3.23 -17.11
N GLU A 68 17.09 4.39 -17.76
CA GLU A 68 16.86 5.69 -17.14
C GLU A 68 15.43 5.80 -16.58
N ALA A 69 14.43 5.28 -17.29
CA ALA A 69 13.04 5.26 -16.84
C ALA A 69 12.88 4.48 -15.51
N VAL A 70 13.51 3.30 -15.39
CA VAL A 70 13.46 2.50 -14.16
C VAL A 70 14.19 3.20 -13.01
N VAL A 71 15.37 3.78 -13.25
CA VAL A 71 16.12 4.52 -12.23
C VAL A 71 15.36 5.77 -11.78
N SER A 72 14.76 6.50 -12.72
CA SER A 72 13.95 7.68 -12.43
C SER A 72 12.70 7.32 -11.60
N ALA A 73 11.97 6.28 -11.99
CA ALA A 73 10.80 5.80 -11.25
C ALA A 73 11.18 5.37 -9.81
N ARG A 74 12.30 4.64 -9.66
CA ARG A 74 12.85 4.28 -8.35
C ARG A 74 13.15 5.51 -7.49
N ASN A 75 13.86 6.50 -8.03
CA ASN A 75 14.25 7.70 -7.29
C ASN A 75 13.01 8.52 -6.88
N SER A 76 12.02 8.62 -7.76
CA SER A 76 10.74 9.26 -7.45
C SER A 76 10.00 8.52 -6.34
N ALA A 77 9.99 7.19 -6.36
CA ALA A 77 9.36 6.38 -5.32
C ALA A 77 10.09 6.49 -3.96
N MET A 78 11.42 6.63 -3.95
CA MET A 78 12.20 6.87 -2.72
C MET A 78 11.96 8.25 -2.11
N SER A 79 11.59 9.23 -2.92
CA SER A 79 11.29 10.60 -2.51
C SER A 79 9.79 10.90 -2.42
N SER A 80 8.92 9.92 -2.71
CA SER A 80 7.47 10.08 -2.59
C SER A 80 7.09 10.38 -1.12
N GLY A 81 6.03 11.16 -0.96
CA GLY A 81 5.47 11.46 0.34
C GLY A 81 5.01 10.21 1.10
N SER A 82 4.66 10.39 2.36
CA SER A 82 4.21 9.30 3.24
C SER A 82 2.73 8.96 3.10
N SER A 83 1.97 9.66 2.23
CA SER A 83 0.56 9.37 2.04
C SER A 83 0.36 8.08 1.23
N PRO A 84 -0.66 7.27 1.55
CA PRO A 84 -0.99 6.07 0.80
C PRO A 84 -1.22 6.33 -0.69
N HIS A 85 -1.83 7.45 -1.04
CA HIS A 85 -2.09 7.84 -2.42
C HIS A 85 -0.82 8.14 -3.21
N GLU A 86 0.11 8.93 -2.64
CA GLU A 86 1.39 9.26 -3.28
C GLU A 86 2.26 8.02 -3.49
N GLN A 87 2.32 7.13 -2.49
CA GLN A 87 3.07 5.88 -2.61
C GLN A 87 2.44 4.93 -3.64
N ALA A 88 1.10 4.88 -3.74
CA ALA A 88 0.43 4.09 -4.76
C ALA A 88 0.73 4.59 -6.18
N ALA A 89 0.74 5.91 -6.40
CA ALA A 89 1.12 6.49 -7.69
C ALA A 89 2.57 6.20 -8.06
N ALA A 90 3.49 6.35 -7.10
CA ALA A 90 4.90 6.05 -7.29
C ALA A 90 5.15 4.56 -7.61
N ASP A 91 4.48 3.65 -6.91
CA ASP A 91 4.61 2.21 -7.15
C ASP A 91 4.04 1.79 -8.51
N ASN A 92 2.96 2.40 -8.99
CA ASN A 92 2.46 2.18 -10.35
C ASN A 92 3.47 2.63 -11.41
N ALA A 93 4.18 3.74 -11.19
CA ALA A 93 5.24 4.19 -12.09
C ALA A 93 6.40 3.17 -12.13
N VAL A 94 6.83 2.66 -10.97
CA VAL A 94 7.85 1.60 -10.89
C VAL A 94 7.39 0.33 -11.60
N SER A 95 6.15 -0.12 -11.38
CA SER A 95 5.57 -1.30 -12.06
C SER A 95 5.55 -1.14 -13.57
N SER A 96 5.21 0.05 -14.07
CA SER A 96 5.20 0.35 -15.51
C SER A 96 6.61 0.30 -16.11
N ALA A 97 7.58 0.93 -15.45
CA ALA A 97 8.97 0.95 -15.90
C ALA A 97 9.61 -0.45 -15.91
N LEU A 98 9.35 -1.25 -14.87
CA LEU A 98 9.83 -2.65 -14.80
C LEU A 98 9.23 -3.52 -15.91
N ARG A 99 7.93 -3.38 -16.21
CA ARG A 99 7.29 -4.10 -17.33
C ARG A 99 7.93 -3.77 -18.68
N GLN A 100 8.25 -2.49 -18.92
CA GLN A 100 8.96 -2.09 -20.14
C GLN A 100 10.36 -2.69 -20.21
N LEU A 101 11.10 -2.72 -19.10
CA LEU A 101 12.42 -3.31 -19.03
C LEU A 101 12.40 -4.84 -19.27
N PHE A 102 11.40 -5.54 -18.71
CA PHE A 102 11.23 -6.97 -18.93
C PHE A 102 10.80 -7.28 -20.38
N ALA A 103 9.92 -6.46 -20.97
CA ALA A 103 9.56 -6.63 -22.38
C ALA A 103 10.77 -6.47 -23.32
N LEU A 104 11.70 -5.58 -22.96
CA LEU A 104 12.95 -5.39 -23.69
C LEU A 104 13.81 -6.66 -23.71
N SER A 105 13.84 -7.42 -22.61
CA SER A 105 14.66 -8.63 -22.52
C SER A 105 14.33 -9.69 -23.59
N GLU A 106 13.13 -9.65 -24.17
CA GLU A 106 12.76 -10.54 -25.29
C GLU A 106 13.58 -10.30 -26.57
N ALA A 107 14.11 -9.08 -26.75
CA ALA A 107 15.00 -8.74 -27.85
C ALA A 107 16.48 -9.13 -27.61
N TYR A 108 16.82 -9.55 -26.38
CA TYR A 108 18.18 -9.88 -25.97
C TYR A 108 18.27 -11.31 -25.40
N PRO A 109 18.41 -12.34 -26.23
CA PRO A 109 18.41 -13.75 -25.81
C PRO A 109 19.45 -14.08 -24.73
N ASP A 110 20.64 -13.49 -24.80
CA ASP A 110 21.70 -13.70 -23.81
C ASP A 110 21.35 -13.14 -22.42
N LEU A 111 20.67 -12.00 -22.38
CA LEU A 111 20.12 -11.43 -21.14
C LEU A 111 19.03 -12.33 -20.57
N LYS A 112 18.10 -12.78 -21.42
CA LYS A 112 17.00 -13.66 -21.03
C LYS A 112 17.49 -15.00 -20.48
N ALA A 113 18.63 -15.50 -20.98
CA ALA A 113 19.28 -16.73 -20.51
C ALA A 113 20.16 -16.52 -19.26
N ASN A 114 20.42 -15.27 -18.86
CA ASN A 114 21.25 -14.98 -17.71
C ASN A 114 20.54 -15.36 -16.41
N GLN A 115 21.17 -16.24 -15.63
CA GLN A 115 20.58 -16.78 -14.39
C GLN A 115 20.33 -15.71 -13.32
N GLY A 116 21.19 -14.70 -13.24
CA GLY A 116 21.02 -13.55 -12.33
C GLY A 116 19.80 -12.70 -12.70
N PHE A 117 19.60 -12.46 -14.00
CA PHE A 117 18.42 -11.76 -14.51
C PHE A 117 17.13 -12.52 -14.21
N VAL A 118 17.10 -13.83 -14.48
CA VAL A 118 15.93 -14.68 -14.21
C VAL A 118 15.58 -14.67 -12.73
N SER A 119 16.58 -14.84 -11.84
CA SER A 119 16.36 -14.80 -10.39
C SER A 119 15.81 -13.44 -9.91
N LEU A 120 16.34 -12.33 -10.45
CA LEU A 120 15.83 -10.98 -10.11
C LEU A 120 14.41 -10.77 -10.63
N GLN A 121 14.07 -11.26 -11.82
CA GLN A 121 12.72 -11.21 -12.36
C GLN A 121 11.74 -12.00 -11.50
N GLU A 122 12.12 -13.20 -11.05
CA GLU A 122 11.30 -14.01 -10.14
C GLU A 122 11.11 -13.30 -8.79
N GLU A 123 12.17 -12.74 -8.21
CA GLU A 123 12.07 -12.01 -6.93
C GLU A 123 11.17 -10.77 -7.05
N LEU A 124 11.27 -10.01 -8.15
CA LEU A 124 10.42 -8.85 -8.40
C LEU A 124 8.96 -9.27 -8.63
N SER A 125 8.70 -10.36 -9.35
CA SER A 125 7.37 -10.93 -9.53
C SER A 125 6.75 -11.40 -8.21
N ASN A 126 7.53 -12.07 -7.37
CA ASN A 126 7.12 -12.48 -6.04
C ASN A 126 6.81 -11.28 -5.13
N THR A 127 7.64 -10.22 -5.23
CA THR A 127 7.42 -8.98 -4.47
C THR A 127 6.16 -8.26 -4.93
N GLU A 128 5.88 -8.21 -6.24
CA GLU A 128 4.61 -7.69 -6.80
C GLU A 128 3.39 -8.40 -6.21
N SER A 129 3.43 -9.73 -6.19
CA SER A 129 2.36 -10.54 -5.60
C SER A 129 2.16 -10.23 -4.11
N ARG A 130 3.26 -10.08 -3.36
CA ARG A 130 3.21 -9.72 -1.93
C ARG A 130 2.67 -8.31 -1.71
N ILE A 131 3.02 -7.35 -2.57
CA ILE A 131 2.46 -5.99 -2.55
C ILE A 131 0.95 -6.05 -2.79
N ALA A 132 0.48 -6.83 -3.77
CA ALA A 132 -0.93 -6.98 -4.06
C ALA A 132 -1.73 -7.53 -2.86
N TYR A 133 -1.22 -8.57 -2.18
CA TYR A 133 -1.81 -9.10 -0.95
C TYR A 133 -1.80 -8.09 0.20
N ALA A 134 -0.67 -7.39 0.40
CA ALA A 134 -0.56 -6.38 1.45
C ALA A 134 -1.53 -5.20 1.22
N ARG A 135 -1.73 -4.78 -0.04
CA ARG A 135 -2.72 -3.76 -0.43
C ARG A 135 -4.14 -4.19 -0.09
N GLN A 136 -4.51 -5.43 -0.42
CA GLN A 136 -5.84 -5.96 -0.09
C GLN A 136 -6.04 -5.95 1.43
N PHE A 137 -5.09 -6.50 2.19
CA PHE A 137 -5.17 -6.55 3.64
C PHE A 137 -5.27 -5.14 4.26
N TYR A 138 -4.51 -4.17 3.73
CA TYR A 138 -4.60 -2.77 4.15
C TYR A 138 -5.98 -2.18 3.85
N GLY A 139 -6.52 -2.42 2.65
CA GLY A 139 -7.86 -1.98 2.27
C GLY A 139 -8.94 -2.49 3.22
N ASP A 140 -8.91 -3.78 3.55
CA ASP A 140 -9.84 -4.42 4.49
C ASP A 140 -9.73 -3.82 5.91
N ALA A 141 -8.50 -3.54 6.36
CA ALA A 141 -8.26 -2.92 7.66
C ALA A 141 -8.78 -1.48 7.70
N VAL A 142 -8.54 -0.68 6.64
CA VAL A 142 -9.05 0.69 6.50
C VAL A 142 -10.57 0.70 6.48
N GLU A 143 -11.21 -0.15 5.67
CA GLU A 143 -12.68 -0.25 5.61
C GLU A 143 -13.26 -0.59 6.98
N THR A 144 -12.69 -1.58 7.64
CA THR A 144 -13.10 -2.04 8.97
C THR A 144 -12.99 -0.93 10.01
N TYR A 145 -11.88 -0.18 10.00
CA TYR A 145 -11.66 0.95 10.90
C TYR A 145 -12.59 2.12 10.59
N ASN A 146 -12.66 2.58 9.32
CA ASN A 146 -13.50 3.71 8.91
C ASN A 146 -14.97 3.43 9.21
N THR A 147 -15.43 2.20 8.95
CA THR A 147 -16.78 1.77 9.30
C THR A 147 -17.00 1.79 10.83
N ALA A 148 -16.01 1.38 11.62
CA ALA A 148 -16.15 1.34 13.09
C ALA A 148 -16.30 2.74 13.70
N ILE A 149 -15.60 3.74 13.22
CA ILE A 149 -15.69 5.12 13.73
C ILE A 149 -17.01 5.81 13.36
N GLN A 150 -17.71 5.31 12.32
CA GLN A 150 -19.01 5.85 11.86
C GLN A 150 -20.21 5.18 12.51
N LYS A 151 -20.06 3.96 13.05
CA LYS A 151 -21.19 3.20 13.65
C LYS A 151 -21.59 3.74 15.02
N PHE A 152 -22.92 3.70 15.31
CA PHE A 152 -23.44 3.93 16.67
C PHE A 152 -23.10 2.71 17.56
N PRO A 153 -22.72 2.91 18.84
CA PRO A 153 -22.48 4.18 19.54
C PRO A 153 -21.05 4.73 19.39
N ALA A 154 -20.16 4.05 18.66
CA ALA A 154 -18.74 4.38 18.54
C ALA A 154 -18.49 5.76 17.91
N VAL A 155 -19.39 6.28 17.07
CA VAL A 155 -19.27 7.58 16.43
C VAL A 155 -19.12 8.73 17.44
N PHE A 156 -19.78 8.66 18.60
CA PHE A 156 -19.63 9.66 19.65
C PHE A 156 -18.26 9.60 20.31
N VAL A 157 -17.77 8.38 20.59
CA VAL A 157 -16.42 8.17 21.14
C VAL A 157 -15.37 8.62 20.12
N ALA A 158 -15.54 8.26 18.85
CA ALA A 158 -14.66 8.66 17.77
C ALA A 158 -14.55 10.18 17.64
N SER A 159 -15.68 10.90 17.71
CA SER A 159 -15.72 12.36 17.64
C SER A 159 -15.01 13.01 18.84
N ILE A 160 -15.29 12.54 20.07
CA ILE A 160 -14.69 13.09 21.29
C ILE A 160 -13.17 12.90 21.32
N PHE A 161 -12.68 11.72 20.92
CA PHE A 161 -11.27 11.36 20.93
C PHE A 161 -10.54 11.61 19.59
N LYS A 162 -11.22 12.27 18.64
CA LYS A 162 -10.66 12.70 17.34
C LYS A 162 -10.08 11.54 16.52
N PHE A 163 -10.78 10.41 16.46
CA PHE A 163 -10.48 9.37 15.49
C PHE A 163 -10.96 9.83 14.12
N THR A 164 -10.03 9.95 13.17
CA THR A 164 -10.29 10.37 11.78
C THR A 164 -10.19 9.18 10.83
N GLU A 165 -10.87 9.28 9.70
CA GLU A 165 -10.79 8.29 8.64
C GLU A 165 -9.36 8.14 8.12
N ARG A 166 -9.04 6.93 7.67
CA ARG A 166 -7.80 6.58 7.00
C ARG A 166 -8.01 6.48 5.50
N GLU A 167 -7.00 6.90 4.75
CA GLU A 167 -7.00 6.84 3.29
C GLU A 167 -6.76 5.42 2.79
N PHE A 168 -7.36 5.08 1.65
CA PHE A 168 -7.09 3.83 0.94
C PHE A 168 -5.82 3.95 0.10
N PHE A 169 -5.16 2.82 -0.13
CA PHE A 169 -4.03 2.71 -1.05
C PHE A 169 -4.55 2.57 -2.48
N THR A 170 -4.98 3.68 -3.07
CA THR A 170 -5.50 3.72 -4.45
C THR A 170 -4.80 4.82 -5.23
N ALA A 171 -4.24 4.45 -6.38
CA ALA A 171 -3.57 5.41 -7.27
C ALA A 171 -4.50 6.05 -8.29
N GLU A 172 -5.75 5.59 -8.46
CA GLU A 172 -6.66 6.06 -9.50
C GLU A 172 -8.10 6.19 -9.03
N GLU A 173 -8.60 7.42 -9.04
CA GLU A 173 -10.05 7.67 -9.20
C GLU A 173 -10.52 7.32 -10.63
N ALA A 174 -9.64 7.32 -11.62
CA ALA A 174 -9.95 7.08 -13.03
C ALA A 174 -10.40 5.64 -13.35
N ALA A 175 -9.99 4.64 -12.57
CA ALA A 175 -10.41 3.24 -12.78
C ALA A 175 -11.87 2.98 -12.34
N ARG A 176 -12.53 3.93 -11.68
CA ARG A 176 -13.95 3.84 -11.28
C ARG A 176 -14.93 4.41 -12.31
N SER A 177 -14.43 5.05 -13.37
CA SER A 177 -15.29 5.47 -14.48
C SER A 177 -15.77 4.22 -15.21
N VAL A 178 -17.04 3.88 -15.02
CA VAL A 178 -17.74 2.84 -15.80
C VAL A 178 -17.54 3.19 -17.28
N PRO A 179 -17.01 2.28 -18.13
CA PRO A 179 -16.94 2.55 -19.56
C PRO A 179 -18.35 2.84 -20.09
N GLU A 180 -18.56 4.02 -20.66
CA GLU A 180 -19.80 4.37 -21.31
C GLU A 180 -19.97 3.47 -22.55
N VAL A 181 -20.73 2.42 -22.43
CA VAL A 181 -21.07 1.55 -23.57
C VAL A 181 -22.09 2.30 -24.41
N LYS A 182 -21.65 2.92 -25.50
CA LYS A 182 -22.53 3.44 -26.56
C LYS A 182 -22.92 2.27 -27.45
N PHE A 183 -24.21 1.93 -27.48
CA PHE A 183 -24.84 1.05 -28.45
C PHE A 183 -25.14 1.79 -29.75
#